data_4d39e3891a3d4b29f5ff0c51f418e404
#
_entry.id   4d39e3891a3d4b29f5ff0c51f418e404
#
_cell.length_a   1.000
_cell.length_b   1.000
_cell.length_c   1.000
_cell.angle_alpha   90.00
_cell.angle_beta   90.00
_cell.angle_gamma   90.00
#
_symmetry.space_group_name_H-M   'P 1'
#
loop_
_entity.id
_entity.type
_entity.pdbx_description
1 polymer ?
#
loop_
_entity_poly.entity_id
_entity_poly.type
_entity_poly.pdbx_seq_one_letter_code
_entity_poly.pdbx_strand_id
1 'polypeptide(L)'
;MRRLGFVDYQDLRQQARASYAAGSPLAEMHGAVLPGSLGRHLEHDLSCLTRTLEGVAVEEARLAVRILADAGSVWTIGFRNSYALALYARELLVHVKPDVRLLPVPGQTLAEDLSALSPGDAVLMVGFRRRPPVFAKTLR
;
A
#
# COMPACT_ATOMS: atom_id res chain seq x y z
N MET A 1 27.15 10.96 -4.16
CA MET A 1 27.01 10.43 -2.79
C MET A 1 27.63 11.33 -1.74
N ARG A 2 28.93 11.72 -1.82
CA ARG A 2 29.57 12.65 -0.85
C ARG A 2 28.84 14.00 -0.67
N ARG A 3 28.21 14.53 -1.72
CA ARG A 3 27.40 15.77 -1.63
C ARG A 3 26.10 15.63 -0.81
N LEU A 4 25.67 14.39 -0.51
CA LEU A 4 24.48 14.07 0.28
C LEU A 4 24.84 13.61 1.69
N GLY A 5 26.14 13.72 2.10
CA GLY A 5 26.58 13.37 3.45
C GLY A 5 26.86 11.88 3.67
N PHE A 6 26.84 11.06 2.62
CA PHE A 6 27.11 9.62 2.74
C PHE A 6 28.52 9.30 2.24
N VAL A 7 29.23 8.43 2.94
CA VAL A 7 30.60 8.00 2.60
C VAL A 7 30.58 7.16 1.33
N ASP A 8 29.69 6.18 1.26
CA ASP A 8 29.48 5.30 0.11
C ASP A 8 28.04 4.79 0.02
N TYR A 9 27.78 3.85 -0.89
CA TYR A 9 26.47 3.24 -1.07
C TYR A 9 26.04 2.35 0.11
N GLN A 10 27.01 1.72 0.76
CA GLN A 10 26.77 0.87 1.94
C GLN A 10 26.31 1.72 3.13
N ASP A 11 26.98 2.86 3.36
CA ASP A 11 26.61 3.83 4.38
C ASP A 11 25.20 4.41 4.13
N LEU A 12 24.91 4.84 2.88
CA LEU A 12 23.56 5.26 2.49
C LEU A 12 22.52 4.16 2.80
N ARG A 13 22.83 2.93 2.44
CA ARG A 13 21.93 1.79 2.65
C ARG A 13 21.72 1.49 4.13
N GLN A 14 22.78 1.60 4.94
CA GLN A 14 22.73 1.38 6.37
C GLN A 14 21.95 2.47 7.09
N GLN A 15 22.16 3.74 6.74
CA GLN A 15 21.40 4.86 7.30
C GLN A 15 19.94 4.85 6.84
N ALA A 16 19.68 4.50 5.57
CA ALA A 16 18.33 4.32 5.08
C ALA A 16 17.60 3.17 5.82
N ARG A 17 18.31 2.12 6.22
CA ARG A 17 17.75 1.04 7.04
C ARG A 17 17.52 1.47 8.49
N ALA A 18 18.43 2.23 9.07
CA ALA A 18 18.30 2.76 10.44
C ALA A 18 17.14 3.76 10.58
N SER A 19 16.78 4.46 9.50
CA SER A 19 15.66 5.40 9.46
C SER A 19 14.28 4.74 9.31
N TYR A 20 14.20 3.41 9.33
CA TYR A 20 12.92 2.72 9.30
C TYR A 20 12.13 2.99 10.59
N ALA A 21 10.90 3.51 10.43
CA ALA A 21 10.01 3.75 11.55
C ALA A 21 9.76 2.46 12.36
N ALA A 22 9.64 2.61 13.67
CA ALA A 22 9.23 1.52 14.55
C ALA A 22 7.94 0.88 14.02
N GLY A 23 7.85 -0.46 14.06
CA GLY A 23 6.73 -1.22 13.50
C GLY A 23 6.87 -1.59 12.02
N SER A 24 8.04 -1.31 11.39
CA SER A 24 8.34 -1.86 10.08
C SER A 24 8.73 -3.32 10.19
N PRO A 25 8.15 -4.24 9.40
CA PRO A 25 8.59 -5.64 9.36
C PRO A 25 10.10 -5.78 9.12
N LEU A 26 10.70 -4.86 8.36
CA LEU A 26 12.14 -4.83 8.11
C LEU A 26 12.98 -4.34 9.31
N ALA A 27 12.43 -3.50 10.19
CA ALA A 27 13.11 -3.08 11.42
C ALA A 27 13.10 -4.20 12.47
N GLU A 28 12.00 -4.95 12.55
CA GLU A 28 11.87 -6.10 13.46
C GLU A 28 12.74 -7.29 13.02
N MET A 29 12.96 -7.47 11.71
CA MET A 29 13.85 -8.50 11.17
C MET A 29 15.34 -8.30 11.48
N HIS A 30 15.79 -7.12 11.92
CA HIS A 30 17.21 -6.85 12.18
C HIS A 30 17.75 -7.50 13.47
N GLY A 31 16.87 -7.99 14.34
CA GLY A 31 17.27 -8.64 15.60
C GLY A 31 17.30 -10.16 15.61
N ALA A 32 16.77 -10.85 14.60
CA ALA A 32 16.41 -12.25 14.74
C ALA A 32 16.55 -13.16 13.51
N VAL A 33 17.14 -12.73 12.41
CA VAL A 33 17.33 -13.64 11.27
C VAL A 33 18.62 -14.43 11.46
N LEU A 34 18.57 -15.45 12.32
CA LEU A 34 19.43 -16.61 12.17
C LEU A 34 18.84 -17.48 11.05
N PRO A 35 19.70 -17.97 10.11
CA PRO A 35 19.24 -18.91 9.09
C PRO A 35 18.66 -20.14 9.78
N GLY A 36 17.44 -20.49 9.54
CA GLY A 36 16.99 -21.84 9.84
C GLY A 36 15.63 -22.12 10.39
N SER A 37 14.66 -21.19 10.51
CA SER A 37 13.31 -21.70 10.79
C SER A 37 12.22 -20.92 10.05
N LEU A 38 11.68 -21.50 9.02
CA LEU A 38 10.39 -21.17 8.42
C LEU A 38 9.31 -21.03 9.49
N GLY A 39 9.40 -21.78 10.60
CA GLY A 39 8.50 -21.68 11.74
C GLY A 39 8.45 -20.28 12.35
N ARG A 40 9.61 -19.62 12.55
CA ARG A 40 9.65 -18.24 13.07
C ARG A 40 9.06 -17.21 12.09
N HIS A 41 9.24 -17.41 10.79
CA HIS A 41 8.58 -16.56 9.79
C HIS A 41 7.08 -16.72 9.86
N LEU A 42 6.60 -17.95 9.95
CA LEU A 42 5.17 -18.24 10.07
C LEU A 42 4.57 -17.62 11.36
N GLU A 43 5.23 -17.78 12.51
CA GLU A 43 4.81 -17.17 13.78
C GLU A 43 4.75 -15.64 13.68
N HIS A 44 5.76 -15.03 13.06
CA HIS A 44 5.79 -13.60 12.84
C HIS A 44 4.65 -13.13 11.92
N ASP A 45 4.43 -13.80 10.79
CA ASP A 45 3.38 -13.46 9.84
C ASP A 45 1.98 -13.63 10.45
N LEU A 46 1.77 -14.70 11.21
CA LEU A 46 0.52 -14.91 11.95
C LEU A 46 0.29 -13.81 12.99
N SER A 47 1.33 -13.42 13.74
CA SER A 47 1.26 -12.31 14.69
C SER A 47 0.92 -10.99 14.01
N CYS A 48 1.52 -10.71 12.85
CA CYS A 48 1.22 -9.51 12.06
C CYS A 48 -0.22 -9.49 11.56
N LEU A 49 -0.71 -10.61 11.04
CA LEU A 49 -2.09 -10.75 10.58
C LEU A 49 -3.08 -10.55 11.73
N THR A 50 -2.85 -11.24 12.85
CA THR A 50 -3.71 -11.14 14.04
C THR A 50 -3.80 -9.70 14.52
N ARG A 51 -2.66 -9.03 14.76
CA ARG A 51 -2.63 -7.63 15.19
C ARG A 51 -3.31 -6.68 14.19
N THR A 52 -3.17 -6.95 12.89
CA THR A 52 -3.82 -6.14 11.86
C THR A 52 -5.34 -6.27 11.94
N LEU A 53 -5.84 -7.50 12.05
CA LEU A 53 -7.29 -7.75 12.13
C LEU A 53 -7.89 -7.23 13.44
N GLU A 54 -7.18 -7.38 14.56
CA GLU A 54 -7.61 -6.84 15.87
C GLU A 54 -7.62 -5.30 15.88
N GLY A 55 -6.74 -4.66 15.08
CA GLY A 55 -6.66 -3.21 14.96
C GLY A 55 -7.71 -2.58 14.04
N VAL A 56 -8.43 -3.38 13.26
CA VAL A 56 -9.48 -2.87 12.35
C VAL A 56 -10.80 -2.77 13.07
N ALA A 57 -11.35 -1.55 13.20
CA ALA A 57 -12.69 -1.36 13.74
C ALA A 57 -13.74 -1.94 12.79
N VAL A 58 -14.61 -2.80 13.30
CA VAL A 58 -15.65 -3.47 12.51
C VAL A 58 -16.55 -2.48 11.77
N GLU A 59 -16.87 -1.35 12.41
CA GLU A 59 -17.72 -0.31 11.79
C GLU A 59 -17.01 0.41 10.64
N GLU A 60 -15.69 0.62 10.73
CA GLU A 60 -14.90 1.20 9.63
C GLU A 60 -14.86 0.22 8.43
N ALA A 61 -14.67 -1.07 8.70
CA ALA A 61 -14.71 -2.09 7.66
C ALA A 61 -16.09 -2.14 6.98
N ARG A 62 -17.18 -2.10 7.77
CA ARG A 62 -18.55 -2.05 7.23
C ARG A 62 -18.81 -0.78 6.41
N LEU A 63 -18.30 0.36 6.87
CA LEU A 63 -18.41 1.62 6.13
C LEU A 63 -17.67 1.53 4.79
N ALA A 64 -16.45 1.01 4.77
CA ALA A 64 -15.68 0.82 3.55
C ALA A 64 -16.42 -0.10 2.56
N VAL A 65 -16.98 -1.20 3.03
CA VAL A 65 -17.80 -2.10 2.20
C VAL A 65 -19.00 -1.36 1.61
N ARG A 66 -19.74 -0.57 2.40
CA ARG A 66 -20.88 0.22 1.89
C ARG A 66 -20.44 1.23 0.84
N ILE A 67 -19.38 1.99 1.10
CA ILE A 67 -18.84 2.97 0.14
C ILE A 67 -18.53 2.30 -1.22
N LEU A 68 -17.86 1.15 -1.19
CA LEU A 68 -17.54 0.41 -2.41
C LEU A 68 -18.78 -0.19 -3.09
N ALA A 69 -19.75 -0.67 -2.30
CA ALA A 69 -20.97 -1.27 -2.82
C ALA A 69 -21.89 -0.24 -3.50
N ASP A 70 -22.03 0.93 -2.87
CA ASP A 70 -22.96 1.98 -3.32
C ASP A 70 -22.36 2.86 -4.43
N ALA A 71 -21.06 2.82 -4.66
CA ALA A 71 -20.38 3.63 -5.67
C ALA A 71 -20.87 3.31 -7.09
N GLY A 72 -20.91 4.32 -7.96
CA GLY A 72 -21.16 4.15 -9.39
C GLY A 72 -20.01 3.39 -10.06
N SER A 73 -18.80 3.87 -9.87
CA SER A 73 -17.55 3.21 -10.30
C SER A 73 -16.60 3.09 -9.12
N VAL A 74 -15.69 2.11 -9.16
CA VAL A 74 -14.62 1.97 -8.17
C VAL A 74 -13.27 2.14 -8.86
N TRP A 75 -12.42 3.02 -8.31
CA TRP A 75 -11.11 3.30 -8.82
C TRP A 75 -10.07 2.73 -7.85
N THR A 76 -9.34 1.71 -8.27
CA THR A 76 -8.24 1.16 -7.47
C THR A 76 -6.95 1.89 -7.85
N ILE A 77 -6.25 2.43 -6.85
CA ILE A 77 -5.04 3.24 -7.09
C ILE A 77 -3.88 2.65 -6.30
N GLY A 78 -2.76 2.42 -6.98
CA GLY A 78 -1.54 1.98 -6.35
C GLY A 78 -0.29 2.44 -7.09
N PHE A 79 0.72 2.87 -6.36
CA PHE A 79 1.98 3.34 -6.95
C PHE A 79 3.11 2.36 -6.65
N ARG A 80 3.98 2.11 -7.63
CA ARG A 80 5.14 1.22 -7.49
C ARG A 80 4.70 -0.19 -7.04
N ASN A 81 5.23 -0.70 -5.95
CA ASN A 81 4.89 -2.04 -5.44
C ASN A 81 3.41 -2.17 -5.02
N SER A 82 2.78 -1.06 -4.62
CA SER A 82 1.35 -1.05 -4.29
C SER A 82 0.46 -1.23 -5.50
N TYR A 83 0.96 -0.99 -6.72
CA TYR A 83 0.20 -1.20 -7.95
C TYR A 83 -0.23 -2.66 -8.13
N ALA A 84 0.63 -3.60 -7.78
CA ALA A 84 0.29 -5.02 -7.87
C ALA A 84 -0.92 -5.40 -6.98
N LEU A 85 -1.01 -4.80 -5.78
CA LEU A 85 -2.16 -5.04 -4.90
C LEU A 85 -3.41 -4.26 -5.35
N ALA A 86 -3.24 -3.05 -5.91
CA ALA A 86 -4.36 -2.34 -6.51
C ALA A 86 -4.94 -3.09 -7.72
N LEU A 87 -4.06 -3.68 -8.55
CA LEU A 87 -4.46 -4.58 -9.63
C LEU A 87 -5.21 -5.79 -9.10
N TYR A 88 -4.66 -6.46 -8.08
CA TYR A 88 -5.32 -7.62 -7.46
C TYR A 88 -6.69 -7.27 -6.88
N ALA A 89 -6.79 -6.13 -6.19
CA ALA A 89 -8.07 -5.63 -5.68
C ALA A 89 -9.07 -5.36 -6.82
N ARG A 90 -8.62 -4.78 -7.95
CA ARG A 90 -9.45 -4.62 -9.14
C ARG A 90 -9.96 -5.96 -9.64
N GLU A 91 -9.08 -6.94 -9.79
CA GLU A 91 -9.48 -8.28 -10.29
C GLU A 91 -10.53 -8.96 -9.40
N LEU A 92 -10.46 -8.76 -8.08
CA LEU A 92 -11.49 -9.25 -7.17
C LEU A 92 -12.81 -8.46 -7.30
N LEU A 93 -12.72 -7.13 -7.39
CA LEU A 93 -13.90 -6.27 -7.42
C LEU A 93 -14.70 -6.37 -8.71
N VAL A 94 -14.08 -6.66 -9.87
CA VAL A 94 -14.80 -6.82 -11.14
C VAL A 94 -15.79 -7.99 -11.12
N HIS A 95 -15.64 -8.93 -10.20
CA HIS A 95 -16.62 -10.02 -10.02
C HIS A 95 -17.95 -9.57 -9.40
N VAL A 96 -17.95 -8.42 -8.74
CA VAL A 96 -19.13 -7.90 -8.01
C VAL A 96 -19.53 -6.48 -8.40
N LYS A 97 -18.69 -5.79 -9.20
CA LYS A 97 -18.93 -4.42 -9.68
C LYS A 97 -18.66 -4.34 -11.19
N PRO A 98 -19.57 -3.75 -11.96
CA PRO A 98 -19.43 -3.68 -13.43
C PRO A 98 -18.34 -2.70 -13.90
N ASP A 99 -18.08 -1.63 -13.17
CA ASP A 99 -17.08 -0.62 -13.54
C ASP A 99 -16.02 -0.48 -12.43
N VAL A 100 -14.89 -1.15 -12.62
CA VAL A 100 -13.73 -1.06 -11.74
C VAL A 100 -12.51 -0.73 -12.56
N ARG A 101 -11.88 0.42 -12.25
CA ARG A 101 -10.74 0.96 -12.98
C ARG A 101 -9.48 0.92 -12.14
N LEU A 102 -8.32 0.80 -12.80
CA LEU A 102 -7.01 0.75 -12.16
C LEU A 102 -6.16 1.94 -12.56
N LEU A 103 -5.57 2.63 -11.59
CA LEU A 103 -4.69 3.77 -11.80
C LEU A 103 -3.31 3.55 -11.15
N PRO A 104 -2.27 4.19 -11.69
CA PRO A 104 -2.23 4.97 -12.93
C PRO A 104 -2.27 4.08 -14.18
N VAL A 105 -2.79 4.62 -15.28
CA VAL A 105 -2.74 3.96 -16.59
C VAL A 105 -1.38 4.24 -17.23
N PRO A 106 -0.65 3.22 -17.71
CA PRO A 106 0.60 3.42 -18.41
C PRO A 106 0.46 4.33 -19.62
N GLY A 107 1.30 5.36 -19.71
CA GLY A 107 1.30 6.31 -20.82
C GLY A 107 0.41 7.54 -20.63
N GLN A 108 -0.35 7.60 -19.54
CA GLN A 108 -1.15 8.77 -19.16
C GLN A 108 -0.58 9.46 -17.92
N THR A 109 -0.91 10.72 -17.73
CA THR A 109 -0.63 11.41 -16.47
C THR A 109 -1.74 11.10 -15.46
N LEU A 110 -1.39 11.05 -14.18
CA LEU A 110 -2.39 10.85 -13.13
C LEU A 110 -3.50 11.92 -13.14
N ALA A 111 -3.18 13.14 -13.57
CA ALA A 111 -4.17 14.21 -13.68
C ALA A 111 -5.23 13.91 -14.76
N GLU A 112 -4.80 13.38 -15.91
CA GLU A 112 -5.70 12.91 -16.96
C GLU A 112 -6.58 11.75 -16.44
N ASP A 113 -5.95 10.78 -15.79
CA ASP A 113 -6.68 9.65 -15.20
C ASP A 113 -7.74 10.11 -14.20
N LEU A 114 -7.39 11.01 -13.28
CA LEU A 114 -8.28 11.52 -12.23
C LEU A 114 -9.38 12.45 -12.76
N SER A 115 -9.20 13.04 -13.94
CA SER A 115 -10.23 13.91 -14.55
C SER A 115 -11.53 13.18 -14.87
N ALA A 116 -11.48 11.87 -14.99
CA ALA A 116 -12.64 11.02 -15.25
C ALA A 116 -13.42 10.62 -13.98
N LEU A 117 -12.93 10.98 -12.78
CA LEU A 117 -13.65 10.76 -11.52
C LEU A 117 -14.91 11.62 -11.45
N SER A 118 -15.98 11.01 -11.02
CA SER A 118 -17.29 11.66 -10.89
C SER A 118 -17.78 11.61 -9.44
N PRO A 119 -18.65 12.55 -9.03
CA PRO A 119 -19.34 12.45 -7.75
C PRO A 119 -20.10 11.12 -7.66
N GLY A 120 -19.91 10.40 -6.55
CA GLY A 120 -20.52 9.07 -6.36
C GLY A 120 -19.60 7.92 -6.74
N ASP A 121 -18.40 8.17 -7.27
CA ASP A 121 -17.38 7.15 -7.41
C ASP A 121 -16.64 6.91 -6.08
N ALA A 122 -16.11 5.71 -5.92
CA ALA A 122 -15.25 5.37 -4.78
C ALA A 122 -13.81 5.16 -5.23
N VAL A 123 -12.86 5.59 -4.38
CA VAL A 123 -11.44 5.37 -4.60
C VAL A 123 -10.88 4.43 -3.53
N LEU A 124 -10.37 3.28 -3.95
CA LEU A 124 -9.61 2.36 -3.12
C LEU A 124 -8.11 2.57 -3.37
N MET A 125 -7.46 3.28 -2.45
CA MET A 125 -6.05 3.58 -2.58
C MET A 125 -5.17 2.64 -1.75
N VAL A 126 -4.29 1.91 -2.42
CA VAL A 126 -3.31 1.02 -1.77
C VAL A 126 -1.98 1.75 -1.60
N GLY A 127 -1.51 1.87 -0.38
CA GLY A 127 -0.27 2.57 -0.07
C GLY A 127 0.53 1.90 1.03
N PHE A 128 1.72 1.39 0.67
CA PHE A 128 2.71 0.94 1.64
C PHE A 128 3.58 2.09 2.14
N ARG A 129 4.46 1.78 3.06
CA ARG A 129 5.31 2.71 3.79
C ARG A 129 6.05 3.76 2.95
N ARG A 130 6.53 3.41 1.76
CA ARG A 130 7.19 4.35 0.83
C ARG A 130 6.17 4.99 -0.09
N ARG A 131 5.36 5.86 0.46
CA ARG A 131 4.35 6.60 -0.30
C ARG A 131 5.03 7.71 -1.11
N PRO A 132 4.89 7.75 -2.44
CA PRO A 132 5.39 8.88 -3.22
C PRO A 132 4.62 10.16 -2.86
N PRO A 133 5.20 11.36 -3.06
CA PRO A 133 4.52 12.63 -2.75
C PRO A 133 3.15 12.78 -3.45
N VAL A 134 2.99 12.20 -4.62
CA VAL A 134 1.73 12.19 -5.37
C VAL A 134 0.61 11.50 -4.59
N PHE A 135 0.90 10.50 -3.78
CA PHE A 135 -0.08 9.80 -2.95
C PHE A 135 -0.85 10.75 -2.03
N ALA A 136 -0.13 11.63 -1.32
CA ALA A 136 -0.76 12.61 -0.43
C ALA A 136 -1.52 13.71 -1.19
N LYS A 137 -1.12 14.01 -2.44
CA LYS A 137 -1.80 14.99 -3.30
C LYS A 137 -3.11 14.45 -3.87
N THR A 138 -3.18 13.14 -4.12
CA THR A 138 -4.39 12.48 -4.63
C THR A 138 -5.50 12.38 -3.57
N LEU A 139 -5.14 12.46 -2.28
CA LEU A 139 -6.10 12.40 -1.16
C LEU A 139 -6.72 13.77 -0.80
N ARG A 140 -6.34 14.85 -1.46
CA ARG A 140 -6.84 16.23 -1.25
C ARG A 140 -7.76 16.66 -2.37
#